data_b9accf27486d0b35f9b2692f20943b38
#
_entry.id   b9accf27486d0b35f9b2692f20943b38
#
_cell.length_a   1.000
_cell.length_b   1.000
_cell.length_c   1.000
_cell.angle_alpha   90.00
_cell.angle_beta   90.00
_cell.angle_gamma   90.00
#
_symmetry.space_group_name_H-M   'P 1'
#
loop_
_entity.id
_entity.type
_entity.pdbx_description
1 polymer ?
#
loop_
_entity_poly.entity_id
_entity_poly.type
_entity_poly.pdbx_seq_one_letter_code
_entity_poly.pdbx_strand_id
1 'polypeptide(L)'
;MLRQEEIITFVRMNIKIMGILNCTPDSVFAGSRKQTEQEIALRAEQILSEGGDIIDVGAYSTRPGATEVPEEEEMRRLHMALSVIRREHPDVTLSVDTFRASVARMAAEEYGVRIINDVSEGADAEMFPLVGRLGLSYVLMSVEPTVERIISRFRTEVSALNEYGCSDVILDPGFGFGKDVVRGNYDVLARLPEIREAFPGLSLLAGMSRKRMAWIPLCTTPDSDAALQATMILNTMALVGGADILRVHDVKETLTTVRRCFSPSE
;
A
#
# COMPACT_ATOMS: atom_id res chain seq x y z
N MET A 1 5.44 27.50 -4.07
CA MET A 1 5.71 27.02 -2.71
C MET A 1 4.45 27.29 -1.89
N LEU A 2 3.71 26.23 -1.52
CA LEU A 2 2.49 26.35 -0.72
C LEU A 2 2.84 26.93 0.66
N ARG A 3 1.98 27.79 1.20
CA ARG A 3 2.16 28.29 2.58
C ARG A 3 1.94 27.15 3.57
N GLN A 4 2.54 27.24 4.72
CA GLN A 4 2.48 26.20 5.77
C GLN A 4 1.02 25.80 6.12
N GLU A 5 0.10 26.76 6.15
CA GLU A 5 -1.33 26.55 6.37
C GLU A 5 -2.00 25.78 5.23
N GLU A 6 -1.55 26.00 3.98
CA GLU A 6 -2.06 25.30 2.79
C GLU A 6 -1.61 23.83 2.79
N ILE A 7 -0.35 23.55 3.19
CA ILE A 7 0.18 22.21 3.35
C ILE A 7 -0.60 21.46 4.45
N ILE A 8 -0.79 22.09 5.61
CA ILE A 8 -1.53 21.51 6.73
C ILE A 8 -2.98 21.21 6.34
N THR A 9 -3.64 22.11 5.64
CA THR A 9 -5.03 21.94 5.19
C THR A 9 -5.14 20.84 4.12
N PHE A 10 -4.21 20.80 3.17
CA PHE A 10 -4.19 19.79 2.12
C PHE A 10 -3.97 18.38 2.68
N VAL A 11 -3.00 18.20 3.57
CA VAL A 11 -2.71 16.93 4.23
C VAL A 11 -3.87 16.45 5.11
N ARG A 12 -4.65 17.36 5.69
CA ARG A 12 -5.79 17.03 6.56
C ARG A 12 -7.00 16.43 5.86
N MET A 13 -7.24 16.82 4.62
CA MET A 13 -8.53 16.54 3.98
C MET A 13 -8.58 15.19 3.25
N ASN A 14 -7.44 14.55 2.95
CA ASN A 14 -7.43 13.39 2.05
C ASN A 14 -6.50 12.21 2.43
N ILE A 15 -5.83 12.25 3.59
CA ILE A 15 -4.97 11.11 3.97
C ILE A 15 -5.81 9.88 4.25
N LYS A 16 -5.45 8.76 3.63
CA LYS A 16 -5.99 7.43 3.91
C LYS A 16 -4.94 6.53 4.54
N ILE A 17 -5.35 5.79 5.56
CA ILE A 17 -4.50 4.77 6.20
C ILE A 17 -4.94 3.40 5.71
N MET A 18 -4.05 2.74 4.98
CA MET A 18 -4.24 1.38 4.46
C MET A 18 -3.52 0.39 5.39
N GLY A 19 -4.29 -0.31 6.21
CA GLY A 19 -3.78 -1.29 7.17
C GLY A 19 -3.48 -2.64 6.51
N ILE A 20 -2.31 -3.18 6.76
CA ILE A 20 -1.85 -4.47 6.20
C ILE A 20 -2.42 -5.64 7.00
N LEU A 21 -3.05 -6.59 6.29
CA LEU A 21 -3.47 -7.87 6.80
C LEU A 21 -2.91 -8.99 5.92
N ASN A 22 -1.88 -9.71 6.40
CA ASN A 22 -1.23 -10.77 5.65
C ASN A 22 -1.71 -12.16 6.10
N CYS A 23 -2.20 -12.96 5.16
CA CYS A 23 -2.62 -14.35 5.36
C CYS A 23 -1.50 -15.35 5.01
N THR A 24 -0.23 -14.95 5.17
CA THR A 24 0.95 -15.77 4.87
C THR A 24 1.71 -16.13 6.14
N PRO A 25 2.31 -17.35 6.25
CA PRO A 25 3.18 -17.71 7.35
C PRO A 25 4.47 -16.88 7.40
N ASP A 26 4.88 -16.28 6.28
CA ASP A 26 6.20 -15.67 6.04
C ASP A 26 6.22 -14.15 5.93
N SER A 27 5.23 -13.43 6.48
CA SER A 27 5.24 -11.95 6.45
C SER A 27 6.46 -11.35 7.16
N VAL A 28 6.95 -10.17 6.70
CA VAL A 28 8.10 -9.46 7.28
C VAL A 28 7.89 -9.16 8.76
N PHE A 29 6.68 -8.71 9.11
CA PHE A 29 6.29 -8.39 10.47
C PHE A 29 5.42 -9.50 11.06
N ALA A 30 5.92 -10.18 12.10
CA ALA A 30 5.23 -11.32 12.73
C ALA A 30 3.80 -10.97 13.18
N GLY A 31 3.56 -9.76 13.65
CA GLY A 31 2.26 -9.30 14.10
C GLY A 31 1.18 -9.23 13.00
N SER A 32 1.57 -9.22 11.71
CA SER A 32 0.60 -9.19 10.60
C SER A 32 0.28 -10.56 10.00
N ARG A 33 0.91 -11.64 10.47
CA ARG A 33 0.68 -13.02 9.99
C ARG A 33 -0.61 -13.58 10.58
N LYS A 34 -1.65 -13.77 9.76
CA LYS A 34 -2.96 -14.23 10.19
C LYS A 34 -3.40 -15.43 9.34
N GLN A 35 -3.54 -16.59 9.96
CA GLN A 35 -3.82 -17.85 9.28
C GLN A 35 -5.14 -18.49 9.70
N THR A 36 -5.72 -18.06 10.83
CA THR A 36 -7.01 -18.54 11.31
C THR A 36 -8.08 -17.48 11.14
N GLU A 37 -9.34 -17.89 11.03
CA GLU A 37 -10.48 -16.95 10.96
C GLU A 37 -10.49 -15.99 12.16
N GLN A 38 -10.21 -16.48 13.35
CA GLN A 38 -10.17 -15.64 14.55
C GLN A 38 -9.07 -14.57 14.49
N GLU A 39 -7.87 -14.95 14.05
CA GLU A 39 -6.76 -13.98 13.89
C GLU A 39 -7.03 -12.94 12.81
N ILE A 40 -7.69 -13.36 11.71
CA ILE A 40 -8.12 -12.45 10.64
C ILE A 40 -9.14 -11.45 11.17
N ALA A 41 -10.19 -11.93 11.86
CA ALA A 41 -11.23 -11.08 12.45
C ALA A 41 -10.63 -10.07 13.45
N LEU A 42 -9.77 -10.54 14.37
CA LEU A 42 -9.11 -9.68 15.34
C LEU A 42 -8.21 -8.62 14.69
N ARG A 43 -7.50 -8.99 13.62
CA ARG A 43 -6.65 -8.02 12.91
C ARG A 43 -7.47 -7.00 12.12
N ALA A 44 -8.55 -7.42 11.48
CA ALA A 44 -9.46 -6.52 10.78
C ALA A 44 -10.08 -5.50 11.75
N GLU A 45 -10.62 -5.98 12.87
CA GLU A 45 -11.16 -5.13 13.94
C GLU A 45 -10.10 -4.17 14.49
N GLN A 46 -8.86 -4.65 14.72
CA GLN A 46 -7.77 -3.81 15.18
C GLN A 46 -7.48 -2.67 14.19
N ILE A 47 -7.34 -2.98 12.88
CA ILE A 47 -7.09 -1.95 11.86
C ILE A 47 -8.17 -0.88 11.89
N LEU A 48 -9.44 -1.28 11.95
CA LEU A 48 -10.57 -0.35 11.91
C LEU A 48 -10.71 0.46 13.21
N SER A 49 -10.61 -0.19 14.36
CA SER A 49 -10.70 0.48 15.67
C SER A 49 -9.53 1.45 15.91
N GLU A 50 -8.37 1.19 15.33
CA GLU A 50 -7.22 2.09 15.33
C GLU A 50 -7.35 3.26 14.34
N GLY A 51 -8.37 3.26 13.47
CA GLY A 51 -8.71 4.31 12.54
C GLY A 51 -8.14 4.11 11.12
N GLY A 52 -7.92 2.85 10.71
CA GLY A 52 -7.62 2.51 9.32
C GLY A 52 -8.84 2.72 8.41
N ASP A 53 -8.60 3.26 7.22
CA ASP A 53 -9.64 3.52 6.20
C ASP A 53 -9.82 2.34 5.24
N ILE A 54 -8.75 1.58 5.00
CA ILE A 54 -8.65 0.50 4.01
C ILE A 54 -7.96 -0.68 4.66
N ILE A 55 -8.47 -1.90 4.44
CA ILE A 55 -7.76 -3.13 4.78
C ILE A 55 -7.16 -3.71 3.49
N ASP A 56 -5.84 -3.85 3.45
CA ASP A 56 -5.11 -4.46 2.33
C ASP A 56 -4.74 -5.90 2.67
N VAL A 57 -5.40 -6.85 1.99
CA VAL A 57 -5.30 -8.28 2.28
C VAL A 57 -4.33 -8.93 1.32
N GLY A 58 -3.23 -9.49 1.84
CA GLY A 58 -2.23 -10.21 1.07
C GLY A 58 -2.14 -11.68 1.45
N ALA A 59 -2.12 -12.57 0.47
CA ALA A 59 -1.97 -14.02 0.65
C ALA A 59 -0.70 -14.60 0.01
N TYR A 60 0.06 -13.77 -0.66
CA TYR A 60 1.34 -14.08 -1.29
C TYR A 60 2.46 -13.22 -0.69
N SER A 61 3.63 -13.79 -0.45
CA SER A 61 4.81 -13.02 0.02
C SER A 61 5.74 -12.72 -1.14
N THR A 62 5.88 -11.45 -1.49
CA THR A 62 6.80 -10.99 -2.56
C THR A 62 8.23 -10.73 -2.06
N ARG A 63 8.57 -11.22 -0.87
CA ARG A 63 9.93 -11.05 -0.30
C ARG A 63 10.97 -11.87 -1.07
N PRO A 64 12.22 -11.36 -1.20
CA PRO A 64 13.32 -12.17 -1.69
C PRO A 64 13.48 -13.45 -0.86
N GLY A 65 13.43 -14.61 -1.54
CA GLY A 65 13.55 -15.92 -0.89
C GLY A 65 12.25 -16.49 -0.28
N ALA A 66 11.11 -15.83 -0.46
CA ALA A 66 9.83 -16.42 -0.12
C ALA A 66 9.52 -17.62 -1.02
N THR A 67 8.87 -18.63 -0.47
CA THR A 67 8.39 -19.77 -1.25
C THR A 67 7.26 -19.31 -2.17
N GLU A 68 7.33 -19.73 -3.44
CA GLU A 68 6.25 -19.47 -4.38
C GLU A 68 4.95 -20.11 -3.89
N VAL A 69 3.87 -19.33 -3.90
CA VAL A 69 2.54 -19.78 -3.50
C VAL A 69 1.75 -20.10 -4.78
N PRO A 70 1.28 -21.34 -4.96
CA PRO A 70 0.37 -21.67 -6.06
C PRO A 70 -0.89 -20.81 -6.04
N GLU A 71 -1.46 -20.53 -7.21
CA GLU A 71 -2.66 -19.69 -7.35
C GLU A 71 -3.84 -20.22 -6.53
N GLU A 72 -4.07 -21.52 -6.56
CA GLU A 72 -5.13 -22.18 -5.77
C GLU A 72 -4.99 -21.93 -4.26
N GLU A 73 -3.76 -21.94 -3.75
CA GLU A 73 -3.50 -21.68 -2.34
C GLU A 73 -3.65 -20.20 -2.00
N GLU A 74 -3.25 -19.29 -2.89
CA GLU A 74 -3.52 -17.87 -2.74
C GLU A 74 -5.03 -17.59 -2.70
N MET A 75 -5.77 -18.14 -3.65
CA MET A 75 -7.24 -18.07 -3.68
C MET A 75 -7.86 -18.60 -2.39
N ARG A 76 -7.46 -19.79 -1.95
CA ARG A 76 -7.98 -20.41 -0.71
C ARG A 76 -7.79 -19.52 0.50
N ARG A 77 -6.60 -18.91 0.65
CA ARG A 77 -6.30 -17.99 1.76
C ARG A 77 -7.14 -16.73 1.68
N LEU A 78 -7.27 -16.15 0.50
CA LEU A 78 -8.08 -14.94 0.28
C LEU A 78 -9.57 -15.22 0.47
N HIS A 79 -10.10 -16.34 0.00
CA HIS A 79 -11.49 -16.75 0.27
C HIS A 79 -11.79 -16.77 1.77
N MET A 80 -10.93 -17.38 2.58
CA MET A 80 -11.07 -17.40 4.02
C MET A 80 -11.04 -15.99 4.61
N ALA A 81 -10.03 -15.19 4.23
CA ALA A 81 -9.86 -13.87 4.80
C ALA A 81 -11.00 -12.91 4.43
N LEU A 82 -11.34 -12.84 3.13
CA LEU A 82 -12.37 -11.94 2.62
C LEU A 82 -13.76 -12.31 3.13
N SER A 83 -14.08 -13.63 3.26
CA SER A 83 -15.36 -14.07 3.85
C SER A 83 -15.49 -13.64 5.31
N VAL A 84 -14.41 -13.80 6.10
CA VAL A 84 -14.41 -13.37 7.51
C VAL A 84 -14.59 -11.86 7.61
N ILE A 85 -13.80 -11.09 6.85
CA ILE A 85 -13.86 -9.62 6.92
C ILE A 85 -15.25 -9.12 6.47
N ARG A 86 -15.81 -9.65 5.39
CA ARG A 86 -17.14 -9.22 4.93
C ARG A 86 -18.26 -9.60 5.88
N ARG A 87 -18.15 -10.72 6.58
CA ARG A 87 -19.11 -11.11 7.60
C ARG A 87 -19.12 -10.16 8.80
N GLU A 88 -17.92 -9.77 9.28
CA GLU A 88 -17.78 -8.93 10.47
C GLU A 88 -17.88 -7.43 10.15
N HIS A 89 -17.41 -7.00 8.96
CA HIS A 89 -17.32 -5.61 8.52
C HIS A 89 -17.81 -5.46 7.07
N PRO A 90 -19.12 -5.52 6.80
CA PRO A 90 -19.68 -5.57 5.45
C PRO A 90 -19.34 -4.36 4.58
N ASP A 91 -19.22 -3.17 5.18
CA ASP A 91 -19.04 -1.90 4.47
C ASP A 91 -17.59 -1.42 4.36
N VAL A 92 -16.62 -2.21 4.88
CA VAL A 92 -15.23 -1.79 4.87
C VAL A 92 -14.66 -1.72 3.44
N THR A 93 -13.83 -0.73 3.17
CA THR A 93 -13.07 -0.66 1.92
C THR A 93 -11.95 -1.70 1.93
N LEU A 94 -12.01 -2.65 0.97
CA LEU A 94 -11.01 -3.70 0.82
C LEU A 94 -10.11 -3.46 -0.38
N SER A 95 -8.83 -3.72 -0.16
CA SER A 95 -7.78 -3.88 -1.16
C SER A 95 -7.27 -5.32 -1.11
N VAL A 96 -6.88 -5.87 -2.25
CA VAL A 96 -6.20 -7.16 -2.33
C VAL A 96 -4.84 -7.00 -3.00
N ASP A 97 -3.78 -7.44 -2.28
CA ASP A 97 -2.39 -7.45 -2.76
C ASP A 97 -2.18 -8.74 -3.58
N THR A 98 -2.30 -8.61 -4.91
CA THR A 98 -2.11 -9.70 -5.88
C THR A 98 -1.69 -9.18 -7.24
N PHE A 99 -0.88 -9.96 -7.93
CA PHE A 99 -0.46 -9.72 -9.31
C PHE A 99 -1.16 -10.64 -10.33
N ARG A 100 -2.14 -11.46 -9.88
CA ARG A 100 -2.88 -12.39 -10.72
C ARG A 100 -4.28 -11.88 -11.02
N ALA A 101 -4.61 -11.71 -12.28
CA ALA A 101 -5.92 -11.23 -12.70
C ALA A 101 -7.07 -12.17 -12.30
N SER A 102 -6.85 -13.48 -12.27
CA SER A 102 -7.82 -14.48 -11.81
C SER A 102 -8.20 -14.29 -10.33
N VAL A 103 -7.19 -14.05 -9.48
CA VAL A 103 -7.35 -13.76 -8.04
C VAL A 103 -8.05 -12.42 -7.83
N ALA A 104 -7.63 -11.38 -8.56
CA ALA A 104 -8.26 -10.07 -8.53
C ALA A 104 -9.75 -10.13 -8.93
N ARG A 105 -10.08 -10.91 -9.95
CA ARG A 105 -11.46 -11.14 -10.39
C ARG A 105 -12.33 -11.77 -9.30
N MET A 106 -11.87 -12.87 -8.73
CA MET A 106 -12.55 -13.56 -7.63
C MET A 106 -12.81 -12.59 -6.46
N ALA A 107 -11.78 -11.84 -6.05
CA ALA A 107 -11.88 -10.89 -4.95
C ALA A 107 -12.91 -9.77 -5.22
N ALA A 108 -12.95 -9.25 -6.44
CA ALA A 108 -13.88 -8.20 -6.84
C ALA A 108 -15.32 -8.72 -6.99
N GLU A 109 -15.51 -9.84 -7.71
CA GLU A 109 -16.84 -10.34 -8.06
C GLU A 109 -17.55 -11.01 -6.88
N GLU A 110 -16.82 -11.74 -6.01
CA GLU A 110 -17.41 -12.49 -4.90
C GLU A 110 -17.44 -11.70 -3.59
N TYR A 111 -16.47 -10.82 -3.35
CA TYR A 111 -16.33 -10.09 -2.08
C TYR A 111 -16.44 -8.57 -2.21
N GLY A 112 -16.68 -8.04 -3.41
CA GLY A 112 -16.83 -6.60 -3.62
C GLY A 112 -15.56 -5.82 -3.28
N VAL A 113 -14.38 -6.42 -3.48
CA VAL A 113 -13.10 -5.70 -3.38
C VAL A 113 -13.06 -4.58 -4.41
N ARG A 114 -12.60 -3.40 -4.00
CA ARG A 114 -12.60 -2.20 -4.84
C ARG A 114 -11.22 -1.78 -5.30
N ILE A 115 -10.16 -2.22 -4.63
CA ILE A 115 -8.78 -1.81 -4.91
C ILE A 115 -7.96 -3.07 -5.16
N ILE A 116 -7.23 -3.10 -6.27
CA ILE A 116 -6.22 -4.12 -6.54
C ILE A 116 -4.83 -3.48 -6.35
N ASN A 117 -4.05 -4.05 -5.44
CA ASN A 117 -2.69 -3.62 -5.15
C ASN A 117 -1.71 -4.56 -5.86
N ASP A 118 -1.20 -4.15 -7.02
CA ASP A 118 -0.33 -4.97 -7.85
C ASP A 118 1.12 -4.47 -7.80
N VAL A 119 1.99 -5.32 -7.27
CA VAL A 119 3.42 -5.05 -7.15
C VAL A 119 4.23 -5.48 -8.38
N SER A 120 3.57 -5.98 -9.44
CA SER A 120 4.22 -6.53 -10.63
C SER A 120 4.25 -5.60 -11.84
N GLU A 121 3.74 -4.37 -11.73
CA GLU A 121 3.58 -3.42 -12.85
C GLU A 121 2.66 -3.95 -13.97
N GLY A 122 1.62 -4.75 -13.61
CA GLY A 122 0.70 -5.32 -14.61
C GLY A 122 1.32 -6.43 -15.44
N ALA A 123 2.18 -7.27 -14.84
CA ALA A 123 2.83 -8.38 -15.54
C ALA A 123 1.83 -9.42 -16.11
N ASP A 124 0.66 -9.57 -15.46
CA ASP A 124 -0.44 -10.37 -16.01
C ASP A 124 -1.21 -9.54 -17.05
N ALA A 125 -1.16 -9.96 -18.32
CA ALA A 125 -1.78 -9.25 -19.43
C ALA A 125 -3.30 -9.06 -19.31
N GLU A 126 -3.97 -9.90 -18.51
CA GLU A 126 -5.41 -9.79 -18.24
C GLU A 126 -5.74 -8.77 -17.12
N MET A 127 -4.75 -8.27 -16.38
CA MET A 127 -4.98 -7.40 -15.23
C MET A 127 -5.58 -6.04 -15.65
N PHE A 128 -4.96 -5.32 -16.58
CA PHE A 128 -5.45 -4.01 -17.02
C PHE A 128 -6.85 -4.08 -17.67
N PRO A 129 -7.11 -5.04 -18.60
CA PRO A 129 -8.48 -5.26 -19.08
C PRO A 129 -9.50 -5.56 -17.99
N LEU A 130 -9.10 -6.33 -16.97
CA LEU A 130 -9.99 -6.68 -15.85
C LEU A 130 -10.37 -5.46 -15.01
N VAL A 131 -9.38 -4.71 -14.52
CA VAL A 131 -9.64 -3.57 -13.62
C VAL A 131 -10.42 -2.47 -14.32
N GLY A 132 -10.16 -2.23 -15.61
CA GLY A 132 -10.94 -1.31 -16.43
C GLY A 132 -12.40 -1.75 -16.59
N ARG A 133 -12.63 -3.02 -16.95
CA ARG A 133 -13.98 -3.58 -17.14
C ARG A 133 -14.81 -3.55 -15.85
N LEU A 134 -14.21 -3.83 -14.70
CA LEU A 134 -14.89 -3.88 -13.40
C LEU A 134 -14.94 -2.52 -12.70
N GLY A 135 -14.29 -1.48 -13.24
CA GLY A 135 -14.23 -0.15 -12.64
C GLY A 135 -13.56 -0.14 -11.26
N LEU A 136 -12.46 -0.88 -11.13
CA LEU A 136 -11.70 -0.99 -9.89
C LEU A 136 -10.63 0.10 -9.81
N SER A 137 -10.31 0.53 -8.59
CA SER A 137 -9.10 1.29 -8.32
C SER A 137 -7.88 0.37 -8.44
N TYR A 138 -6.81 0.85 -9.07
CA TYR A 138 -5.60 0.05 -9.28
C TYR A 138 -4.37 0.73 -8.72
N VAL A 139 -3.67 0.05 -7.81
CA VAL A 139 -2.36 0.51 -7.33
C VAL A 139 -1.29 0.02 -8.28
N LEU A 140 -0.74 0.96 -9.03
CA LEU A 140 0.37 0.75 -9.96
C LEU A 140 1.68 1.04 -9.24
N MET A 141 2.40 -0.03 -8.89
CA MET A 141 3.73 0.10 -8.27
C MET A 141 4.82 0.14 -9.33
N SER A 142 5.91 0.89 -9.08
CA SER A 142 7.09 0.86 -9.94
C SER A 142 8.33 0.30 -9.24
N VAL A 143 9.01 -0.64 -9.90
CA VAL A 143 10.31 -1.18 -9.47
C VAL A 143 11.50 -0.38 -9.98
N GLU A 144 11.26 0.68 -10.74
CA GLU A 144 12.31 1.50 -11.34
C GLU A 144 13.19 2.19 -10.28
N PRO A 145 14.52 2.26 -10.50
CA PRO A 145 15.47 2.68 -9.47
C PRO A 145 15.56 4.19 -9.25
N THR A 146 15.12 5.03 -10.19
CA THR A 146 15.25 6.50 -10.12
C THR A 146 13.92 7.20 -10.40
N VAL A 147 13.77 8.42 -9.90
CA VAL A 147 12.53 9.20 -10.05
C VAL A 147 12.19 9.45 -11.53
N GLU A 148 13.17 9.74 -12.38
CA GLU A 148 12.97 9.97 -13.80
C GLU A 148 12.39 8.73 -14.48
N ARG A 149 12.92 7.55 -14.15
CA ARG A 149 12.45 6.27 -14.70
C ARG A 149 11.08 5.90 -14.16
N ILE A 150 10.83 6.14 -12.87
CA ILE A 150 9.50 5.96 -12.26
C ILE A 150 8.46 6.82 -12.99
N ILE A 151 8.74 8.10 -13.19
CA ILE A 151 7.84 9.02 -13.90
C ILE A 151 7.61 8.56 -15.35
N SER A 152 8.66 8.13 -16.04
CA SER A 152 8.56 7.62 -17.39
C SER A 152 7.69 6.36 -17.46
N ARG A 153 7.91 5.42 -16.53
CA ARG A 153 7.13 4.18 -16.43
C ARG A 153 5.65 4.46 -16.15
N PHE A 154 5.37 5.30 -15.16
CA PHE A 154 4.00 5.68 -14.82
C PHE A 154 3.26 6.34 -15.99
N ARG A 155 3.91 7.20 -16.79
CA ARG A 155 3.28 7.78 -17.98
C ARG A 155 2.82 6.72 -18.97
N THR A 156 3.65 5.72 -19.22
CA THR A 156 3.34 4.61 -20.13
C THR A 156 2.18 3.77 -19.60
N GLU A 157 2.26 3.32 -18.35
CA GLU A 157 1.29 2.38 -17.78
C GLU A 157 -0.06 3.05 -17.46
N VAL A 158 -0.07 4.30 -17.01
CA VAL A 158 -1.31 5.08 -16.82
C VAL A 158 -2.01 5.29 -18.16
N SER A 159 -1.27 5.54 -19.26
CA SER A 159 -1.89 5.61 -20.58
C SER A 159 -2.54 4.30 -20.98
N ALA A 160 -1.85 3.17 -20.76
CA ALA A 160 -2.39 1.85 -21.06
C ALA A 160 -3.63 1.52 -20.19
N LEU A 161 -3.60 1.82 -18.89
CA LEU A 161 -4.75 1.64 -17.99
C LEU A 161 -5.96 2.45 -18.45
N ASN A 162 -5.74 3.70 -18.86
CA ASN A 162 -6.81 4.57 -19.38
C ASN A 162 -7.42 4.02 -20.68
N GLU A 163 -6.63 3.41 -21.57
CA GLU A 163 -7.13 2.75 -22.79
C GLU A 163 -8.09 1.60 -22.49
N TYR A 164 -7.87 0.88 -21.36
CA TYR A 164 -8.78 -0.14 -20.87
C TYR A 164 -9.94 0.41 -20.00
N GLY A 165 -10.01 1.73 -19.79
CA GLY A 165 -11.09 2.37 -19.02
C GLY A 165 -10.84 2.42 -17.50
N CYS A 166 -9.66 2.05 -17.01
CA CYS A 166 -9.28 2.22 -15.61
C CYS A 166 -8.78 3.66 -15.40
N SER A 167 -9.61 4.51 -14.81
CA SER A 167 -9.29 5.93 -14.54
C SER A 167 -8.90 6.21 -13.08
N ASP A 168 -9.19 5.29 -12.17
CA ASP A 168 -8.83 5.42 -10.74
C ASP A 168 -7.53 4.68 -10.46
N VAL A 169 -6.41 5.33 -10.80
CA VAL A 169 -5.06 4.81 -10.63
C VAL A 169 -4.39 5.46 -9.41
N ILE A 170 -3.84 4.62 -8.55
CA ILE A 170 -3.05 4.99 -7.37
C ILE A 170 -1.59 4.65 -7.67
N LEU A 171 -0.70 5.64 -7.62
CA LEU A 171 0.71 5.45 -7.93
C LEU A 171 1.49 5.04 -6.67
N ASP A 172 2.23 3.93 -6.70
CA ASP A 172 3.20 3.54 -5.66
C ASP A 172 4.62 3.60 -6.24
N PRO A 173 5.49 4.52 -5.77
CA PRO A 173 6.88 4.58 -6.20
C PRO A 173 7.70 3.33 -5.90
N GLY A 174 7.15 2.35 -5.16
CA GLY A 174 7.74 1.05 -4.92
C GLY A 174 8.92 1.09 -3.94
N PHE A 175 8.76 1.76 -2.81
CA PHE A 175 9.78 1.74 -1.76
C PHE A 175 10.14 0.31 -1.34
N GLY A 176 11.44 -0.01 -1.34
CA GLY A 176 11.96 -1.35 -1.02
C GLY A 176 12.00 -2.33 -2.19
N PHE A 177 11.56 -1.92 -3.39
CA PHE A 177 11.59 -2.75 -4.60
C PHE A 177 12.50 -2.10 -5.67
N GLY A 178 13.35 -2.90 -6.33
CA GLY A 178 14.19 -2.45 -7.44
C GLY A 178 15.22 -1.36 -7.14
N LYS A 179 15.26 -0.83 -5.93
CA LYS A 179 16.08 0.30 -5.51
C LYS A 179 17.20 -0.13 -4.56
N ASP A 180 18.31 0.62 -4.55
CA ASP A 180 19.26 0.50 -3.43
C ASP A 180 18.54 0.70 -2.10
N VAL A 181 18.87 -0.16 -1.11
CA VAL A 181 18.11 -0.26 0.14
C VAL A 181 18.06 1.07 0.90
N VAL A 182 19.15 1.83 0.89
CA VAL A 182 19.24 3.10 1.61
C VAL A 182 19.18 4.26 0.62
N ARG A 183 20.23 4.46 -0.19
CA ARG A 183 20.36 5.64 -1.05
C ARG A 183 19.22 5.78 -2.04
N GLY A 184 18.88 4.72 -2.77
CA GLY A 184 17.83 4.77 -3.78
C GLY A 184 16.45 5.06 -3.21
N ASN A 185 16.09 4.43 -2.09
CA ASN A 185 14.81 4.69 -1.44
C ASN A 185 14.72 6.09 -0.84
N TYR A 186 15.80 6.58 -0.21
CA TYR A 186 15.82 7.94 0.35
C TYR A 186 15.85 9.02 -0.73
N ASP A 187 16.49 8.77 -1.89
CA ASP A 187 16.45 9.70 -3.02
C ASP A 187 15.01 9.83 -3.56
N VAL A 188 14.32 8.71 -3.79
CA VAL A 188 12.91 8.72 -4.22
C VAL A 188 12.03 9.42 -3.20
N LEU A 189 12.23 9.20 -1.89
CA LEU A 189 11.45 9.85 -0.84
C LEU A 189 11.67 11.37 -0.83
N ALA A 190 12.91 11.82 -0.93
CA ALA A 190 13.25 13.24 -0.95
C ALA A 190 12.69 13.97 -2.18
N ARG A 191 12.54 13.24 -3.30
CA ARG A 191 12.07 13.75 -4.58
C ARG A 191 10.62 13.34 -4.91
N LEU A 192 9.87 12.85 -3.92
CA LEU A 192 8.45 12.48 -4.08
C LEU A 192 7.59 13.65 -4.64
N PRO A 193 7.84 14.93 -4.30
CA PRO A 193 7.16 16.07 -4.92
C PRO A 193 7.25 16.12 -6.44
N GLU A 194 8.34 15.65 -7.04
CA GLU A 194 8.48 15.62 -8.51
C GLU A 194 7.51 14.63 -9.15
N ILE A 195 7.27 13.49 -8.48
CA ILE A 195 6.26 12.52 -8.92
C ILE A 195 4.85 13.12 -8.78
N ARG A 196 4.56 13.79 -7.65
CA ARG A 196 3.29 14.50 -7.42
C ARG A 196 3.03 15.56 -8.50
N GLU A 197 4.02 16.36 -8.85
CA GLU A 197 3.93 17.39 -9.89
C GLU A 197 3.70 16.80 -11.29
N ALA A 198 4.31 15.63 -11.57
CA ALA A 198 4.13 14.94 -12.83
C ALA A 198 2.72 14.33 -13.01
N PHE A 199 2.01 14.05 -11.89
CA PHE A 199 0.68 13.40 -11.85
C PHE A 199 -0.25 14.08 -10.83
N PRO A 200 -0.64 15.33 -11.04
CA PRO A 200 -1.37 16.12 -10.04
C PRO A 200 -2.77 15.59 -9.74
N GLY A 201 -3.35 14.81 -10.63
CA GLY A 201 -4.71 14.27 -10.49
C GLY A 201 -4.80 12.85 -9.95
N LEU A 202 -3.66 12.16 -9.74
CA LEU A 202 -3.63 10.77 -9.27
C LEU A 202 -3.21 10.69 -7.81
N SER A 203 -3.75 9.74 -7.06
CA SER A 203 -3.34 9.49 -5.69
C SER A 203 -1.95 8.87 -5.62
N LEU A 204 -1.14 9.24 -4.60
CA LEU A 204 0.15 8.64 -4.30
C LEU A 204 0.06 7.78 -3.04
N LEU A 205 0.47 6.52 -3.15
CA LEU A 205 0.63 5.60 -2.04
C LEU A 205 2.10 5.50 -1.63
N ALA A 206 2.37 5.48 -0.32
CA ALA A 206 3.69 5.20 0.22
C ALA A 206 3.65 4.02 1.19
N GLY A 207 4.37 2.95 0.85
CA GLY A 207 4.48 1.73 1.64
C GLY A 207 5.89 1.51 2.17
N MET A 208 6.28 2.17 3.28
CA MET A 208 7.63 2.07 3.86
C MET A 208 7.67 1.34 5.20
N SER A 209 6.50 0.98 5.74
CA SER A 209 6.35 0.44 7.08
C SER A 209 7.23 -0.79 7.32
N ARG A 210 8.16 -0.66 8.28
CA ARG A 210 9.08 -1.71 8.73
C ARG A 210 9.90 -2.35 7.60
N LYS A 211 10.07 -1.64 6.46
CA LYS A 211 10.93 -2.08 5.35
C LYS A 211 12.41 -1.88 5.67
N ARG A 212 13.28 -2.55 4.92
CA ARG A 212 14.74 -2.55 5.14
C ARG A 212 15.34 -1.15 5.24
N MET A 213 14.82 -0.18 4.50
CA MET A 213 15.24 1.23 4.58
C MET A 213 14.99 1.85 5.96
N ALA A 214 14.01 1.38 6.74
CA ALA A 214 13.71 1.91 8.06
C ALA A 214 14.65 1.38 9.17
N TRP A 215 15.18 0.15 9.04
CA TRP A 215 15.92 -0.48 10.13
C TRP A 215 17.39 -0.81 9.84
N ILE A 216 17.76 -1.02 8.56
CA ILE A 216 19.19 -1.28 8.22
C ILE A 216 20.10 -0.12 8.61
N PRO A 217 19.76 1.16 8.32
CA PRO A 217 20.61 2.29 8.72
C PRO A 217 20.81 2.40 10.25
N LEU A 218 19.87 1.84 11.02
CA LEU A 218 19.90 1.86 12.48
C LEU A 218 20.54 0.60 13.09
N CYS A 219 21.07 -0.32 12.24
CA CYS A 219 21.65 -1.60 12.67
C CYS A 219 20.74 -2.39 13.62
N THR A 220 19.43 -2.43 13.32
CA THR A 220 18.40 -3.07 14.16
C THR A 220 17.55 -4.08 13.36
N THR A 221 16.39 -4.48 13.87
CA THR A 221 15.46 -5.45 13.25
C THR A 221 14.13 -4.79 12.91
N PRO A 222 13.33 -5.35 12.00
CA PRO A 222 12.03 -4.78 11.63
C PRO A 222 11.04 -4.68 12.80
N ASP A 223 11.17 -5.53 13.82
CA ASP A 223 10.26 -5.58 14.97
C ASP A 223 10.65 -4.62 16.10
N SER A 224 11.77 -3.92 15.99
CA SER A 224 12.27 -3.00 17.02
C SER A 224 11.47 -1.70 17.11
N ASP A 225 11.50 -1.07 18.29
CA ASP A 225 10.95 0.28 18.50
C ASP A 225 11.66 1.32 17.62
N ALA A 226 12.97 1.15 17.39
CA ALA A 226 13.73 2.03 16.52
C ALA A 226 13.22 1.96 15.06
N ALA A 227 12.88 0.77 14.56
CA ALA A 227 12.29 0.60 13.24
C ALA A 227 10.88 1.22 13.15
N LEU A 228 10.10 1.15 14.24
CA LEU A 228 8.81 1.82 14.34
C LEU A 228 8.97 3.35 14.26
N GLN A 229 9.86 3.92 15.08
CA GLN A 229 10.13 5.36 15.08
C GLN A 229 10.62 5.85 13.71
N ALA A 230 11.55 5.14 13.08
CA ALA A 230 12.00 5.45 11.74
C ALA A 230 10.84 5.38 10.72
N THR A 231 9.97 4.38 10.83
CA THR A 231 8.76 4.29 9.99
C THR A 231 7.88 5.54 10.14
N MET A 232 7.65 6.03 11.37
CA MET A 232 6.84 7.24 11.59
C MET A 232 7.48 8.47 10.96
N ILE A 233 8.80 8.62 11.04
CA ILE A 233 9.52 9.71 10.37
C ILE A 233 9.37 9.61 8.85
N LEU A 234 9.59 8.43 8.27
CA LEU A 234 9.47 8.21 6.82
C LEU A 234 8.05 8.48 6.31
N ASN A 235 7.04 8.02 7.04
CA ASN A 235 5.64 8.29 6.73
C ASN A 235 5.32 9.78 6.74
N THR A 236 5.84 10.52 7.73
CA THR A 236 5.68 11.99 7.80
C THR A 236 6.34 12.67 6.60
N MET A 237 7.56 12.25 6.23
CA MET A 237 8.25 12.78 5.05
C MET A 237 7.46 12.50 3.76
N ALA A 238 6.88 11.30 3.62
CA ALA A 238 6.06 10.96 2.46
C ALA A 238 4.82 11.85 2.36
N LEU A 239 4.13 12.12 3.47
CA LEU A 239 2.97 13.02 3.49
C LEU A 239 3.35 14.45 3.10
N VAL A 240 4.46 14.97 3.64
CA VAL A 240 5.01 16.28 3.22
C VAL A 240 5.38 16.29 1.74
N GLY A 241 5.86 15.16 1.22
CA GLY A 241 6.18 14.93 -0.18
C GLY A 241 4.96 14.76 -1.11
N GLY A 242 3.74 14.73 -0.56
CA GLY A 242 2.50 14.66 -1.32
C GLY A 242 1.86 13.27 -1.43
N ALA A 243 2.23 12.32 -0.55
CA ALA A 243 1.51 11.05 -0.46
C ALA A 243 0.10 11.25 0.11
N ASP A 244 -0.89 10.55 -0.45
CA ASP A 244 -2.29 10.57 -0.01
C ASP A 244 -2.64 9.34 0.81
N ILE A 245 -1.94 8.22 0.56
CA ILE A 245 -2.22 6.91 1.19
C ILE A 245 -0.94 6.39 1.84
N LEU A 246 -1.03 6.01 3.11
CA LEU A 246 0.04 5.31 3.82
C LEU A 246 -0.33 3.84 4.02
N ARG A 247 0.45 2.92 3.44
CA ARG A 247 0.27 1.47 3.62
C ARG A 247 1.15 0.99 4.78
N VAL A 248 0.52 0.57 5.89
CA VAL A 248 1.19 0.40 7.17
C VAL A 248 0.79 -0.84 7.96
N HIS A 249 1.72 -1.34 8.80
CA HIS A 249 1.45 -2.35 9.81
C HIS A 249 0.88 -1.74 11.10
N ASP A 250 1.41 -0.56 11.49
CA ASP A 250 1.19 0.11 12.76
C ASP A 250 0.20 1.29 12.58
N VAL A 251 -1.10 0.96 12.49
CA VAL A 251 -2.17 1.94 12.16
C VAL A 251 -2.27 3.01 13.24
N LYS A 252 -2.36 2.61 14.50
CA LYS A 252 -2.53 3.52 15.65
C LYS A 252 -1.38 4.54 15.75
N GLU A 253 -0.14 4.07 15.68
CA GLU A 253 1.06 4.90 15.76
C GLU A 253 1.14 5.86 14.57
N THR A 254 0.80 5.37 13.36
CA THR A 254 0.75 6.19 12.15
C THR A 254 -0.29 7.29 12.30
N LEU A 255 -1.53 6.96 12.65
CA LEU A 255 -2.60 7.95 12.80
C LEU A 255 -2.29 8.95 13.92
N THR A 256 -1.71 8.50 15.04
CA THR A 256 -1.27 9.38 16.13
C THR A 256 -0.21 10.37 15.66
N THR A 257 0.76 9.90 14.86
CA THR A 257 1.82 10.75 14.29
C THR A 257 1.24 11.76 13.31
N VAL A 258 0.36 11.33 12.40
CA VAL A 258 -0.33 12.21 11.45
C VAL A 258 -1.10 13.30 12.19
N ARG A 259 -1.89 12.95 13.18
CA ARG A 259 -2.65 13.93 13.99
C ARG A 259 -1.74 14.95 14.69
N ARG A 260 -0.64 14.50 15.27
CA ARG A 260 0.32 15.39 15.97
C ARG A 260 1.05 16.32 15.01
N CYS A 261 1.46 15.85 13.84
CA CYS A 261 2.23 16.64 12.88
C CYS A 261 1.37 17.65 12.11
N PHE A 262 0.09 17.31 11.88
CA PHE A 262 -0.76 18.04 10.94
C PHE A 262 -2.05 18.59 11.57
N SER A 263 -2.32 18.35 12.87
CA SER A 263 -3.41 19.03 13.58
C SER A 263 -2.98 20.42 14.05
N PRO A 264 -3.82 21.47 14.00
CA PRO A 264 -3.49 22.73 14.67
C PRO A 264 -3.30 22.46 16.15
N SER A 265 -2.34 23.15 16.76
CA SER A 265 -2.34 23.36 18.21
C SER A 265 -3.67 23.99 18.59
N GLU A 266 -4.41 23.38 19.52
CA GLU A 266 -5.51 24.05 20.20
C GLU A 266 -5.03 25.31 20.89
#